data_f3014c3c1abb06ca7207cead70843f62
#
_entry.id   f3014c3c1abb06ca7207cead70843f62
#
_cell.length_a   1.000
_cell.length_b   1.000
_cell.length_c   1.000
_cell.angle_alpha   90.00
_cell.angle_beta   90.00
_cell.angle_gamma   90.00
#
_symmetry.space_group_name_H-M   'P 1'
#
loop_
_entity.id
_entity.type
_entity.pdbx_description
1 polymer ?
#
loop_
_entity_poly.entity_id
_entity_poly.type
_entity_poly.pdbx_seq_one_letter_code
_entity_poly.pdbx_strand_id
1 'polypeptide(L)'
;LGALKMTILEEIIHSVQTNLQKLNMQAVIQVNAINEELAKTILALDDQIVTQLTEYLQLQLVPDEFKLAKRANLFFMLNPDNFITNVMGPDVMTYTKVEIDPKITEFIPILQEIYQRWLNPIQSQHAIFTTMEGMAEFVVQQILKDDTNFQNYLTTFAGTDYSAYSVKKSTGKEFTEYMFDKFGKNTFKKLIMDPPNTKELKNPQLYLNRIK
;
A
#
# COMPACT_ATOMS: atom_id res chain seq x y z
N LEU A 1 -15.87 -2.32 25.23
CA LEU A 1 -15.18 -1.15 25.83
C LEU A 1 -13.69 -1.11 25.40
N GLY A 2 -12.99 -2.25 25.37
CA GLY A 2 -11.57 -2.32 24.94
C GLY A 2 -11.35 -1.82 23.51
N ALA A 3 -12.14 -2.29 22.53
CA ALA A 3 -12.07 -1.82 21.15
C ALA A 3 -12.30 -0.30 21.02
N LEU A 4 -13.28 0.24 21.75
CA LEU A 4 -13.56 1.69 21.73
C LEU A 4 -12.38 2.52 22.24
N LYS A 5 -11.73 2.08 23.32
CA LYS A 5 -10.53 2.76 23.85
C LYS A 5 -9.40 2.72 22.83
N MET A 6 -9.17 1.57 22.20
CA MET A 6 -8.18 1.39 21.16
C MET A 6 -8.42 2.37 20.02
N THR A 7 -9.62 2.36 19.41
CA THR A 7 -9.95 3.24 18.27
C THR A 7 -9.77 4.72 18.61
N ILE A 8 -10.26 5.17 19.80
CA ILE A 8 -10.09 6.58 20.20
C ILE A 8 -8.61 6.96 20.32
N LEU A 9 -7.78 6.10 20.91
CA LEU A 9 -6.35 6.37 21.03
C LEU A 9 -5.64 6.35 19.67
N GLU A 10 -5.99 5.43 18.78
CA GLU A 10 -5.47 5.40 17.41
C GLU A 10 -5.74 6.72 16.68
N GLU A 11 -6.98 7.22 16.73
CA GLU A 11 -7.35 8.49 16.10
C GLU A 11 -6.60 9.69 16.70
N ILE A 12 -6.41 9.70 18.02
CA ILE A 12 -5.59 10.73 18.68
C ILE A 12 -4.14 10.68 18.19
N ILE A 13 -3.56 9.49 18.05
CA ILE A 13 -2.19 9.33 17.56
C ILE A 13 -2.10 9.77 16.10
N HIS A 14 -3.07 9.37 15.26
CA HIS A 14 -3.12 9.79 13.86
C HIS A 14 -3.20 11.32 13.73
N SER A 15 -3.89 12.01 14.63
CA SER A 15 -4.01 13.48 14.61
C SER A 15 -2.67 14.21 14.76
N VAL A 16 -1.65 13.59 15.35
CA VAL A 16 -0.30 14.17 15.50
C VAL A 16 0.70 13.71 14.43
N GLN A 17 0.33 12.75 13.58
CA GLN A 17 1.15 12.23 12.49
C GLN A 17 1.05 13.08 11.19
N THR A 18 0.90 14.37 11.32
CA THR A 18 0.57 15.29 10.20
C THR A 18 1.55 15.23 9.03
N ASN A 19 2.85 15.06 9.29
CA ASN A 19 3.85 14.95 8.22
C ASN A 19 3.71 13.63 7.45
N LEU A 20 3.46 12.52 8.14
CA LEU A 20 3.23 11.23 7.49
C LEU A 20 1.94 11.26 6.65
N GLN A 21 0.87 11.87 7.17
CA GLN A 21 -0.38 12.06 6.41
C GLN A 21 -0.15 12.88 5.13
N LYS A 22 0.64 13.95 5.22
CA LYS A 22 1.01 14.77 4.06
C LYS A 22 1.79 13.96 3.02
N LEU A 23 2.80 13.21 3.44
CA LEU A 23 3.60 12.36 2.56
C LEU A 23 2.75 11.25 1.93
N ASN A 24 1.85 10.62 2.71
CA ASN A 24 0.91 9.62 2.19
C ASN A 24 0.00 10.23 1.12
N MET A 25 -0.57 11.40 1.37
CA MET A 25 -1.41 12.10 0.41
C MET A 25 -0.66 12.44 -0.89
N GLN A 26 0.60 12.87 -0.79
CA GLN A 26 1.44 13.13 -1.97
C GLN A 26 1.65 11.86 -2.80
N ALA A 27 1.90 10.73 -2.17
CA ALA A 27 2.03 9.45 -2.87
C ALA A 27 0.70 9.02 -3.53
N VAL A 28 -0.43 9.15 -2.83
CA VAL A 28 -1.77 8.88 -3.38
C VAL A 28 -2.07 9.74 -4.61
N ILE A 29 -1.76 11.04 -4.57
CA ILE A 29 -1.94 11.93 -5.73
C ILE A 29 -1.12 11.46 -6.93
N GLN A 30 0.13 11.03 -6.72
CA GLN A 30 0.98 10.53 -7.80
C GLN A 30 0.43 9.21 -8.37
N VAL A 31 0.00 8.28 -7.54
CA VAL A 31 -0.64 7.02 -7.99
C VAL A 31 -1.89 7.31 -8.80
N ASN A 32 -2.76 8.19 -8.31
CA ASN A 32 -3.99 8.55 -9.01
C ASN A 32 -3.73 9.21 -10.38
N ALA A 33 -2.73 10.09 -10.48
CA ALA A 33 -2.35 10.70 -11.75
C ALA A 33 -1.88 9.67 -12.78
N ILE A 34 -1.11 8.66 -12.35
CA ILE A 34 -0.66 7.56 -13.21
C ILE A 34 -1.83 6.66 -13.62
N ASN A 35 -2.74 6.35 -12.70
CA ASN A 35 -3.95 5.59 -13.00
C ASN A 35 -4.87 6.32 -13.98
N GLU A 36 -4.98 7.64 -13.87
CA GLU A 36 -5.73 8.47 -14.83
C GLU A 36 -5.10 8.44 -16.23
N GLU A 37 -3.76 8.48 -16.32
CA GLU A 37 -3.05 8.34 -17.59
C GLU A 37 -3.31 6.97 -18.23
N LEU A 38 -3.26 5.89 -17.45
CA LEU A 38 -3.60 4.55 -17.92
C LEU A 38 -5.04 4.49 -18.43
N ALA A 39 -6.00 5.06 -17.69
CA ALA A 39 -7.40 5.11 -18.10
C ALA A 39 -7.57 5.83 -19.45
N LYS A 40 -6.94 7.00 -19.62
CA LYS A 40 -6.95 7.75 -20.88
C LYS A 40 -6.34 6.96 -22.02
N THR A 41 -5.23 6.27 -21.76
CA THR A 41 -4.58 5.40 -22.74
C THR A 41 -5.52 4.29 -23.22
N ILE A 42 -6.18 3.60 -22.30
CA ILE A 42 -7.12 2.51 -22.64
C ILE A 42 -8.38 3.05 -23.36
N LEU A 43 -8.87 4.21 -22.94
CA LEU A 43 -10.01 4.85 -23.61
C LEU A 43 -9.72 5.23 -25.07
N ALA A 44 -8.46 5.57 -25.37
CA ALA A 44 -8.01 5.95 -26.72
C ALA A 44 -7.68 4.77 -27.63
N LEU A 45 -7.65 3.52 -27.13
CA LEU A 45 -7.36 2.34 -27.94
C LEU A 45 -8.42 2.13 -29.02
N ASP A 46 -7.99 1.65 -30.18
CA ASP A 46 -8.88 1.15 -31.24
C ASP A 46 -9.72 -0.03 -30.74
N ASP A 47 -10.98 -0.14 -31.19
CA ASP A 47 -11.89 -1.22 -30.80
C ASP A 47 -11.32 -2.61 -31.15
N GLN A 48 -10.56 -2.73 -32.25
CA GLN A 48 -9.91 -3.98 -32.64
C GLN A 48 -8.83 -4.39 -31.63
N ILE A 49 -8.01 -3.43 -31.19
CA ILE A 49 -6.99 -3.65 -30.14
C ILE A 49 -7.66 -4.06 -28.83
N VAL A 50 -8.73 -3.37 -28.44
CA VAL A 50 -9.50 -3.72 -27.22
C VAL A 50 -10.00 -5.16 -27.31
N THR A 51 -10.52 -5.60 -28.44
CA THR A 51 -11.01 -6.97 -28.63
C THR A 51 -9.86 -7.97 -28.52
N GLN A 52 -8.75 -7.76 -29.23
CA GLN A 52 -7.59 -8.64 -29.20
C GLN A 52 -6.96 -8.77 -27.80
N LEU A 53 -6.87 -7.67 -27.06
CA LEU A 53 -6.39 -7.68 -25.67
C LEU A 53 -7.35 -8.41 -24.73
N THR A 54 -8.65 -8.21 -24.90
CA THR A 54 -9.69 -8.90 -24.12
C THR A 54 -9.61 -10.41 -24.32
N GLU A 55 -9.45 -10.87 -25.54
CA GLU A 55 -9.27 -12.28 -25.90
C GLU A 55 -7.94 -12.84 -25.34
N TYR A 56 -6.84 -12.10 -25.54
CA TYR A 56 -5.53 -12.52 -25.04
C TYR A 56 -5.48 -12.69 -23.53
N LEU A 57 -6.09 -11.76 -22.79
CA LEU A 57 -6.17 -11.78 -21.33
C LEU A 57 -7.28 -12.70 -20.80
N GLN A 58 -8.02 -13.37 -21.70
CA GLN A 58 -9.14 -14.26 -21.36
C GLN A 58 -10.18 -13.60 -20.46
N LEU A 59 -10.44 -12.30 -20.68
CA LEU A 59 -11.41 -11.57 -19.90
C LEU A 59 -12.83 -12.00 -20.27
N GLN A 60 -13.78 -11.79 -19.33
CA GLN A 60 -15.18 -12.08 -19.58
C GLN A 60 -15.66 -11.34 -20.84
N LEU A 61 -16.28 -12.09 -21.75
CA LEU A 61 -16.85 -11.53 -22.98
C LEU A 61 -17.98 -10.56 -22.61
N VAL A 62 -17.83 -9.34 -23.09
CA VAL A 62 -18.85 -8.30 -23.03
C VAL A 62 -19.32 -8.07 -24.46
N PRO A 63 -20.67 -8.01 -24.73
CA PRO A 63 -21.20 -7.74 -26.05
C PRO A 63 -20.60 -6.46 -26.68
N ASP A 64 -20.47 -6.45 -28.01
CA ASP A 64 -19.76 -5.40 -28.75
C ASP A 64 -20.36 -4.00 -28.59
N GLU A 65 -21.68 -3.93 -28.35
CA GLU A 65 -22.37 -2.68 -28.04
C GLU A 65 -21.93 -2.00 -26.76
N PHE A 66 -21.34 -2.76 -25.82
CA PHE A 66 -20.85 -2.23 -24.52
C PHE A 66 -19.36 -1.88 -24.57
N LYS A 67 -18.94 -1.07 -25.52
CA LYS A 67 -17.53 -0.67 -25.72
C LYS A 67 -16.85 -0.08 -24.49
N LEU A 68 -17.60 0.73 -23.71
CA LEU A 68 -17.08 1.31 -22.48
C LEU A 68 -16.84 0.26 -21.40
N ALA A 69 -17.73 -0.72 -21.28
CA ALA A 69 -17.57 -1.82 -20.33
C ALA A 69 -16.36 -2.71 -20.65
N LYS A 70 -16.07 -2.97 -21.92
CA LYS A 70 -14.84 -3.66 -22.35
C LYS A 70 -13.59 -2.91 -21.89
N ARG A 71 -13.54 -1.60 -22.11
CA ARG A 71 -12.41 -0.77 -21.70
C ARG A 71 -12.25 -0.68 -20.18
N ALA A 72 -13.37 -0.63 -19.45
CA ALA A 72 -13.37 -0.67 -17.99
C ALA A 72 -12.78 -2.00 -17.46
N ASN A 73 -13.13 -3.14 -18.07
CA ASN A 73 -12.55 -4.43 -17.72
C ASN A 73 -11.05 -4.50 -18.02
N LEU A 74 -10.59 -3.96 -19.15
CA LEU A 74 -9.17 -3.85 -19.47
C LEU A 74 -8.44 -2.95 -18.47
N PHE A 75 -9.01 -1.80 -18.14
CA PHE A 75 -8.45 -0.91 -17.14
C PHE A 75 -8.30 -1.63 -15.79
N PHE A 76 -9.34 -2.34 -15.35
CA PHE A 76 -9.30 -3.09 -14.10
C PHE A 76 -8.18 -4.15 -14.10
N MET A 77 -8.02 -4.89 -15.20
CA MET A 77 -6.97 -5.92 -15.32
C MET A 77 -5.57 -5.35 -15.44
N LEU A 78 -5.40 -4.24 -16.18
CA LEU A 78 -4.09 -3.63 -16.41
C LEU A 78 -3.73 -2.55 -15.38
N ASN A 79 -4.64 -2.25 -14.45
CA ASN A 79 -4.33 -1.32 -13.37
C ASN A 79 -3.33 -1.97 -12.40
N PRO A 80 -2.12 -1.39 -12.23
CA PRO A 80 -1.11 -1.97 -11.34
C PRO A 80 -1.59 -2.16 -9.91
N ASP A 81 -2.47 -1.31 -9.38
CA ASP A 81 -3.03 -1.48 -8.02
C ASP A 81 -3.78 -2.80 -7.89
N ASN A 82 -4.55 -3.20 -8.90
CA ASN A 82 -5.28 -4.46 -8.89
C ASN A 82 -4.37 -5.65 -9.14
N PHE A 83 -3.55 -5.57 -10.19
CA PHE A 83 -2.69 -6.69 -10.61
C PHE A 83 -1.60 -6.96 -9.57
N ILE A 84 -0.86 -5.94 -9.17
CA ILE A 84 0.31 -6.12 -8.30
C ILE A 84 -0.12 -6.38 -6.87
N THR A 85 -1.10 -5.65 -6.35
CA THR A 85 -1.53 -5.78 -4.96
C THR A 85 -2.24 -7.10 -4.71
N ASN A 86 -3.07 -7.56 -5.64
CA ASN A 86 -3.90 -8.76 -5.45
C ASN A 86 -3.21 -10.05 -5.93
N VAL A 87 -2.36 -9.98 -6.96
CA VAL A 87 -1.76 -11.17 -7.57
C VAL A 87 -0.35 -11.45 -7.02
N MET A 88 0.47 -10.41 -6.85
CA MET A 88 1.87 -10.57 -6.44
C MET A 88 2.09 -10.47 -4.93
N GLY A 89 1.07 -10.05 -4.18
CA GLY A 89 1.13 -9.95 -2.72
C GLY A 89 2.11 -8.89 -2.18
N PRO A 90 2.38 -8.92 -0.86
CA PRO A 90 3.15 -7.87 -0.19
C PRO A 90 4.62 -7.80 -0.62
N ASP A 91 5.17 -8.85 -1.23
CA ASP A 91 6.58 -8.86 -1.63
C ASP A 91 6.91 -7.90 -2.77
N VAL A 92 5.92 -7.55 -3.59
CA VAL A 92 6.06 -6.53 -4.65
C VAL A 92 6.57 -5.20 -4.11
N MET A 93 6.30 -4.90 -2.84
CA MET A 93 6.74 -3.67 -2.20
C MET A 93 8.27 -3.54 -2.07
N THR A 94 9.01 -4.61 -2.35
CA THR A 94 10.48 -4.61 -2.37
C THR A 94 11.07 -4.72 -3.77
N TYR A 95 10.26 -4.88 -4.80
CA TYR A 95 10.73 -5.00 -6.17
C TYR A 95 11.33 -3.68 -6.67
N THR A 96 12.32 -3.81 -7.53
CA THR A 96 12.97 -2.66 -8.20
C THR A 96 12.45 -2.47 -9.62
N LYS A 97 11.80 -3.46 -10.17
CA LYS A 97 11.28 -3.48 -11.54
C LYS A 97 10.05 -4.39 -11.62
N VAL A 98 9.09 -4.00 -12.41
CA VAL A 98 7.96 -4.82 -12.84
C VAL A 98 8.09 -5.04 -14.33
N GLU A 99 8.10 -6.28 -14.76
CA GLU A 99 8.12 -6.66 -16.18
C GLU A 99 6.72 -7.06 -16.61
N ILE A 100 6.29 -6.53 -17.73
CA ILE A 100 5.00 -6.82 -18.37
C ILE A 100 5.26 -7.80 -19.52
N ASP A 101 4.29 -8.67 -19.77
CA ASP A 101 4.30 -9.54 -20.92
C ASP A 101 4.53 -8.73 -22.21
N PRO A 102 5.59 -9.03 -22.98
CA PRO A 102 5.92 -8.32 -24.21
C PRO A 102 4.75 -8.21 -25.19
N LYS A 103 3.88 -9.22 -25.24
CA LYS A 103 2.71 -9.22 -26.11
C LYS A 103 1.69 -8.14 -25.72
N ILE A 104 1.54 -7.83 -24.42
CA ILE A 104 0.68 -6.72 -23.98
C ILE A 104 1.31 -5.38 -24.38
N THR A 105 2.62 -5.26 -24.25
CA THR A 105 3.33 -4.02 -24.63
C THR A 105 3.40 -3.79 -26.14
N GLU A 106 3.21 -4.81 -26.97
CA GLU A 106 2.99 -4.64 -28.42
C GLU A 106 1.70 -3.85 -28.71
N PHE A 107 0.64 -4.09 -27.93
CA PHE A 107 -0.62 -3.37 -28.04
C PHE A 107 -0.62 -2.00 -27.35
N ILE A 108 0.04 -1.91 -26.20
CA ILE A 108 0.13 -0.69 -25.39
C ILE A 108 1.60 -0.42 -25.03
N PRO A 109 2.39 0.16 -25.95
CA PRO A 109 3.83 0.35 -25.76
C PRO A 109 4.22 1.15 -24.53
N ILE A 110 3.41 2.14 -24.13
CA ILE A 110 3.65 2.99 -22.96
C ILE A 110 3.43 2.27 -21.62
N LEU A 111 2.82 1.08 -21.61
CA LEU A 111 2.41 0.41 -20.38
C LEU A 111 3.59 0.07 -19.47
N GLN A 112 4.73 -0.33 -20.04
CA GLN A 112 5.95 -0.62 -19.27
C GLN A 112 6.47 0.63 -18.53
N GLU A 113 6.40 1.80 -19.16
CA GLU A 113 6.79 3.06 -18.56
C GLU A 113 5.80 3.47 -17.45
N ILE A 114 4.51 3.32 -17.68
CA ILE A 114 3.45 3.56 -16.70
C ILE A 114 3.71 2.73 -15.44
N TYR A 115 3.99 1.44 -15.56
CA TYR A 115 4.25 0.55 -14.43
C TYR A 115 5.54 0.93 -13.69
N GLN A 116 6.59 1.31 -14.42
CA GLN A 116 7.85 1.70 -13.80
C GLN A 116 7.70 3.00 -12.99
N ARG A 117 6.92 3.97 -13.49
CA ARG A 117 6.61 5.22 -12.77
C ARG A 117 5.69 5.01 -11.57
N TRP A 118 4.77 4.05 -11.67
CA TRP A 118 3.83 3.72 -10.61
C TRP A 118 4.51 3.06 -9.40
N LEU A 119 5.57 2.29 -9.60
CA LEU A 119 6.19 1.47 -8.56
C LEU A 119 6.67 2.28 -7.36
N ASN A 120 7.38 3.39 -7.57
CA ASN A 120 7.91 4.21 -6.49
C ASN A 120 6.81 4.88 -5.62
N PRO A 121 5.81 5.56 -6.19
CA PRO A 121 4.72 6.14 -5.40
C PRO A 121 3.96 5.12 -4.59
N ILE A 122 3.63 3.95 -5.15
CA ILE A 122 2.88 2.92 -4.42
C ILE A 122 3.72 2.32 -3.28
N GLN A 123 5.01 2.07 -3.50
CA GLN A 123 5.90 1.62 -2.43
C GLN A 123 6.02 2.66 -1.32
N SER A 124 6.12 3.94 -1.66
CA SER A 124 6.13 5.04 -0.69
C SER A 124 4.84 5.11 0.12
N GLN A 125 3.69 5.04 -0.55
CA GLN A 125 2.38 5.00 0.10
C GLN A 125 2.28 3.84 1.09
N HIS A 126 2.66 2.63 0.67
CA HIS A 126 2.63 1.45 1.53
C HIS A 126 3.57 1.59 2.74
N ALA A 127 4.78 2.10 2.54
CA ALA A 127 5.74 2.25 3.63
C ALA A 127 5.28 3.29 4.66
N ILE A 128 4.78 4.44 4.19
CA ILE A 128 4.28 5.50 5.06
C ILE A 128 3.05 5.01 5.84
N PHE A 129 2.09 4.38 5.15
CA PHE A 129 0.89 3.83 5.76
C PHE A 129 1.24 2.77 6.82
N THR A 130 2.12 1.82 6.50
CA THR A 130 2.62 0.81 7.44
C THR A 130 3.27 1.44 8.66
N THR A 131 4.04 2.53 8.48
CA THR A 131 4.67 3.27 9.58
C THR A 131 3.63 3.97 10.45
N MET A 132 2.63 4.61 9.86
CA MET A 132 1.56 5.31 10.58
C MET A 132 0.76 4.36 11.47
N GLU A 133 0.26 3.29 10.86
CA GLU A 133 -0.58 2.30 11.53
C GLU A 133 0.21 1.52 12.60
N GLY A 134 1.42 1.09 12.27
CA GLY A 134 2.24 0.34 13.20
C GLY A 134 2.72 1.19 14.39
N MET A 135 3.01 2.47 14.18
CA MET A 135 3.34 3.39 15.27
C MET A 135 2.13 3.64 16.18
N ALA A 136 0.93 3.78 15.60
CA ALA A 136 -0.30 3.93 16.38
C ALA A 136 -0.56 2.67 17.21
N GLU A 137 -0.50 1.50 16.61
CA GLU A 137 -0.67 0.20 17.28
C GLU A 137 0.32 0.01 18.44
N PHE A 138 1.61 0.31 18.21
CA PHE A 138 2.64 0.24 19.25
C PHE A 138 2.28 1.15 20.45
N VAL A 139 1.96 2.41 20.21
CA VAL A 139 1.65 3.38 21.26
C VAL A 139 0.38 2.99 22.03
N VAL A 140 -0.68 2.56 21.33
CA VAL A 140 -1.93 2.08 21.96
C VAL A 140 -1.63 0.92 22.89
N GLN A 141 -0.85 -0.07 22.43
CA GLN A 141 -0.50 -1.22 23.25
C GLN A 141 0.33 -0.83 24.48
N GLN A 142 1.24 0.14 24.36
CA GLN A 142 1.99 0.66 25.51
C GLN A 142 1.09 1.39 26.53
N ILE A 143 0.11 2.17 26.07
CA ILE A 143 -0.81 2.90 26.95
C ILE A 143 -1.79 1.95 27.64
N LEU A 144 -2.34 0.98 26.91
CA LEU A 144 -3.39 0.08 27.37
C LEU A 144 -2.87 -1.26 27.90
N LYS A 145 -1.56 -1.42 28.07
CA LYS A 145 -0.94 -2.70 28.48
C LYS A 145 -1.58 -3.32 29.74
N ASP A 146 -1.99 -2.49 30.71
CA ASP A 146 -2.56 -2.91 31.98
C ASP A 146 -4.10 -2.76 32.01
N ASP A 147 -4.75 -2.39 30.87
CA ASP A 147 -6.21 -2.25 30.80
C ASP A 147 -6.88 -3.61 30.54
N THR A 148 -7.60 -4.10 31.53
CA THR A 148 -8.26 -5.42 31.48
C THR A 148 -9.24 -5.56 30.32
N ASN A 149 -9.99 -4.50 29.97
CA ASN A 149 -10.94 -4.56 28.86
C ASN A 149 -10.23 -4.66 27.52
N PHE A 150 -9.09 -3.99 27.37
CA PHE A 150 -8.27 -4.08 26.18
C PHE A 150 -7.61 -5.45 26.06
N GLN A 151 -7.07 -6.00 27.15
CA GLN A 151 -6.46 -7.34 27.15
C GLN A 151 -7.49 -8.43 26.83
N ASN A 152 -8.69 -8.34 27.36
CA ASN A 152 -9.78 -9.23 27.02
C ASN A 152 -10.18 -9.12 25.55
N TYR A 153 -10.22 -7.90 25.00
CA TYR A 153 -10.48 -7.68 23.57
C TYR A 153 -9.39 -8.34 22.70
N LEU A 154 -8.13 -8.08 22.99
CA LEU A 154 -7.01 -8.69 22.25
C LEU A 154 -7.07 -10.22 22.30
N THR A 155 -7.31 -10.81 23.46
CA THR A 155 -7.39 -12.27 23.63
C THR A 155 -8.56 -12.87 22.85
N THR A 156 -9.71 -12.18 22.82
CA THR A 156 -10.91 -12.66 22.12
C THR A 156 -10.74 -12.63 20.60
N PHE A 157 -10.04 -11.62 20.08
CA PHE A 157 -9.89 -11.41 18.63
C PHE A 157 -8.48 -11.72 18.11
N ALA A 158 -7.59 -12.26 18.95
CA ALA A 158 -6.25 -12.64 18.53
C ALA A 158 -6.30 -13.67 17.39
N GLY A 159 -5.59 -13.36 16.31
CA GLY A 159 -5.46 -14.26 15.16
C GLY A 159 -6.72 -14.43 14.30
N THR A 160 -7.74 -13.58 14.46
CA THR A 160 -8.95 -13.63 13.63
C THR A 160 -8.87 -12.77 12.36
N ASP A 161 -7.97 -11.79 12.33
CA ASP A 161 -7.76 -10.91 11.19
C ASP A 161 -6.42 -11.19 10.52
N TYR A 162 -6.47 -11.75 9.31
CA TYR A 162 -5.33 -12.01 8.42
C TYR A 162 -5.34 -11.09 7.19
N SER A 163 -6.06 -9.98 7.24
CA SER A 163 -6.10 -9.02 6.15
C SER A 163 -4.72 -8.42 5.85
N ALA A 164 -4.54 -7.93 4.64
CA ALA A 164 -3.32 -7.18 4.27
C ALA A 164 -3.11 -5.93 5.16
N TYR A 165 -4.19 -5.38 5.70
CA TYR A 165 -4.16 -4.28 6.66
C TYR A 165 -3.53 -4.71 8.00
N SER A 166 -3.99 -5.84 8.55
CA SER A 166 -3.46 -6.41 9.79
C SER A 166 -1.95 -6.73 9.67
N VAL A 167 -1.54 -7.30 8.54
CA VAL A 167 -0.12 -7.58 8.26
C VAL A 167 0.72 -6.30 8.24
N LYS A 168 0.22 -5.22 7.61
CA LYS A 168 0.91 -3.92 7.62
C LYS A 168 1.02 -3.35 9.03
N LYS A 169 -0.06 -3.40 9.80
CA LYS A 169 -0.08 -2.96 11.20
C LYS A 169 0.96 -3.69 12.06
N SER A 170 1.01 -5.01 11.96
CA SER A 170 2.01 -5.85 12.66
C SER A 170 3.44 -5.50 12.26
N THR A 171 3.71 -5.44 10.95
CA THR A 171 5.05 -5.09 10.42
C THR A 171 5.51 -3.72 10.90
N GLY A 172 4.64 -2.73 10.84
CA GLY A 172 4.96 -1.36 11.29
C GLY A 172 5.15 -1.28 12.79
N LYS A 173 4.38 -2.05 13.58
CA LYS A 173 4.53 -2.15 15.03
C LYS A 173 5.89 -2.76 15.40
N GLU A 174 6.24 -3.91 14.83
CA GLU A 174 7.51 -4.59 15.07
C GLU A 174 8.71 -3.68 14.75
N PHE A 175 8.62 -2.96 13.63
CA PHE A 175 9.62 -1.96 13.26
C PHE A 175 9.70 -0.82 14.28
N THR A 176 8.55 -0.28 14.71
CA THR A 176 8.51 0.80 15.71
C THR A 176 9.08 0.35 17.04
N GLU A 177 8.75 -0.86 17.49
CA GLU A 177 9.28 -1.46 18.72
C GLU A 177 10.81 -1.60 18.64
N TYR A 178 11.33 -2.16 17.56
CA TYR A 178 12.78 -2.27 17.34
C TYR A 178 13.48 -0.90 17.40
N MET A 179 12.89 0.13 16.79
CA MET A 179 13.44 1.49 16.82
C MET A 179 13.30 2.13 18.21
N PHE A 180 12.22 1.83 18.93
CA PHE A 180 12.02 2.33 20.29
C PHE A 180 13.07 1.79 21.26
N ASP A 181 13.46 0.55 21.12
CA ASP A 181 14.57 -0.04 21.91
C ASP A 181 15.90 0.67 21.68
N LYS A 182 16.11 1.28 20.52
CA LYS A 182 17.33 2.00 20.16
C LYS A 182 17.32 3.48 20.57
N PHE A 183 16.19 4.14 20.41
CA PHE A 183 16.08 5.62 20.50
C PHE A 183 15.08 6.10 21.56
N GLY A 184 14.38 5.17 22.25
CA GLY A 184 13.33 5.53 23.19
C GLY A 184 12.27 6.44 22.54
N LYS A 185 11.81 7.44 23.26
CA LYS A 185 10.79 8.39 22.80
C LYS A 185 11.18 9.19 21.55
N ASN A 186 12.49 9.31 21.25
CA ASN A 186 12.94 10.00 20.03
C ASN A 186 12.57 9.25 18.75
N THR A 187 12.21 7.97 18.84
CA THR A 187 11.72 7.17 17.72
C THR A 187 10.57 7.84 16.99
N PHE A 188 9.57 8.33 17.71
CA PHE A 188 8.37 8.92 17.12
C PHE A 188 8.70 10.14 16.25
N LYS A 189 9.58 11.03 16.75
CA LYS A 189 10.04 12.17 15.97
C LYS A 189 10.79 11.73 14.71
N LYS A 190 11.67 10.73 14.83
CA LYS A 190 12.44 10.21 13.68
C LYS A 190 11.50 9.61 12.61
N LEU A 191 10.58 8.74 13.01
CA LEU A 191 9.67 8.10 12.07
C LEU A 191 8.69 9.08 11.40
N ILE A 192 8.26 10.12 12.12
CA ILE A 192 7.39 11.16 11.55
C ILE A 192 8.15 12.05 10.56
N MET A 193 9.39 12.41 10.84
CA MET A 193 10.17 13.34 10.02
C MET A 193 10.85 12.67 8.83
N ASP A 194 11.28 11.43 8.99
CA ASP A 194 12.03 10.65 8.01
C ASP A 194 11.59 9.17 8.05
N PRO A 195 10.40 8.84 7.50
CA PRO A 195 9.88 7.48 7.57
C PRO A 195 10.73 6.48 6.81
N PRO A 196 10.69 5.20 7.23
CA PRO A 196 11.35 4.12 6.50
C PRO A 196 10.70 3.86 5.15
N ASN A 197 11.47 3.37 4.20
CA ASN A 197 10.95 2.77 2.97
C ASN A 197 10.58 1.29 3.18
N THR A 198 10.02 0.65 2.15
CA THR A 198 9.55 -0.75 2.24
C THR A 198 10.65 -1.76 2.54
N LYS A 199 11.87 -1.54 2.04
CA LYS A 199 13.03 -2.41 2.31
C LYS A 199 13.52 -2.24 3.75
N GLU A 200 13.50 -1.02 4.24
CA GLU A 200 13.88 -0.67 5.61
C GLU A 200 12.90 -1.22 6.64
N LEU A 201 11.59 -1.22 6.34
CA LEU A 201 10.58 -1.87 7.18
C LEU A 201 10.84 -3.37 7.35
N LYS A 202 11.28 -4.05 6.29
CA LYS A 202 11.67 -5.47 6.35
C LYS A 202 13.04 -5.71 7.00
N ASN A 203 13.94 -4.73 6.92
CA ASN A 203 15.27 -4.80 7.51
C ASN A 203 15.62 -3.48 8.22
N PRO A 204 15.28 -3.34 9.52
CA PRO A 204 15.47 -2.11 10.28
C PRO A 204 16.93 -1.62 10.34
N GLN A 205 17.91 -2.52 10.13
CA GLN A 205 19.31 -2.14 10.08
C GLN A 205 19.64 -1.21 8.90
N LEU A 206 18.94 -1.35 7.78
CA LEU A 206 19.09 -0.44 6.63
C LEU A 206 18.66 0.98 7.00
N TYR A 207 17.54 1.12 7.73
CA TYR A 207 17.10 2.42 8.24
C TYR A 207 18.12 3.02 9.19
N LEU A 208 18.62 2.25 10.16
CA LEU A 208 19.66 2.71 11.09
C LEU A 208 20.93 3.20 10.36
N ASN A 209 21.31 2.55 9.27
CA ASN A 209 22.48 2.95 8.49
C ASN A 209 22.25 4.26 7.73
N ARG A 210 21.00 4.52 7.28
CA ARG A 210 20.62 5.74 6.56
C ARG A 210 20.53 6.97 7.47
N ILE A 211 20.04 6.81 8.69
CA ILE A 211 19.80 7.92 9.63
C ILE A 211 20.97 8.23 10.56
N LYS A 212 22.10 7.56 10.37
CA LYS A 212 23.36 7.90 11.04
C LYS A 212 23.91 9.18 10.46
#